data_5909b30496d46dde848d605d1a2e8b33
#
_entry.id   5909b30496d46dde848d605d1a2e8b33
#
_cell.length_a   1.000
_cell.length_b   1.000
_cell.length_c   1.000
_cell.angle_alpha   90.00
_cell.angle_beta   90.00
_cell.angle_gamma   90.00
#
_symmetry.space_group_name_H-M   'P 1'
#
loop_
_entity.id
_entity.type
_entity.pdbx_description
1 polymer ?
#
loop_
_entity_poly.entity_id
_entity_poly.type
_entity_poly.pdbx_seq_one_letter_code
_entity_poly.pdbx_strand_id
1 'polypeptide(L)'
;MPATSLEGLVTNSGWTINKLIKNTSGSGGNFCTQYEATSPEGKTGFLKAMDLSNALNSGSLEVLQRTVSEYLFEQEILNHCRDQNLSKVVVPLDSGSVINPNFVQPLNQVYYIIFDFAEGDLRKEYINKEITSWSKVFRSLHHVGVGIKQLHNVGIVHQDIKPSNILCFANDESKISDLGRVTDDKGKSPFSQLTFTGDRSYAPVELHFNAIPRDDFIDRRYSDLHMYGSLIYHLISGVQLTPILINQTRELMSNAPLTSYEEALPFLKLAFGKMMEEFYNKCEEEFGEDISSELHEIVKELCYPDYKYRGNLKYSRKVQRLSLEKYISKMASIQRKTYITGIN
;
A
#
# COMPACT_ATOMS: atom_id res chain seq x y z
N MET A 1 -22.09 13.55 15.45
CA MET A 1 -20.85 14.11 14.84
C MET A 1 -21.16 14.57 13.43
N PRO A 2 -20.64 15.72 12.96
CA PRO A 2 -21.00 16.25 11.65
C PRO A 2 -20.73 15.30 10.49
N ALA A 3 -19.59 14.61 10.53
CA ALA A 3 -19.20 13.65 9.47
C ALA A 3 -19.98 12.33 9.50
N THR A 4 -20.67 11.97 10.59
CA THR A 4 -21.38 10.69 10.72
C THR A 4 -22.87 10.76 10.37
N SER A 5 -23.38 11.92 9.93
CA SER A 5 -24.79 12.17 9.60
C SER A 5 -24.94 12.96 8.30
N LEU A 6 -24.32 12.47 7.23
CA LEU A 6 -24.36 13.10 5.91
C LEU A 6 -25.36 12.44 4.94
N GLU A 7 -26.02 11.35 5.33
CA GLU A 7 -26.97 10.64 4.48
C GLU A 7 -28.10 11.58 4.01
N GLY A 8 -28.39 11.54 2.71
CA GLY A 8 -29.40 12.37 2.05
C GLY A 8 -28.90 13.76 1.63
N LEU A 9 -27.70 14.20 2.06
CA LEU A 9 -27.14 15.47 1.62
C LEU A 9 -26.60 15.37 0.19
N VAL A 10 -26.60 16.51 -0.49
CA VAL A 10 -26.08 16.65 -1.85
C VAL A 10 -24.88 17.57 -1.83
N THR A 11 -23.78 17.18 -2.45
CA THR A 11 -22.56 17.98 -2.57
C THR A 11 -22.75 19.11 -3.60
N ASN A 12 -21.86 20.11 -3.59
CA ASN A 12 -21.91 21.22 -4.56
C ASN A 12 -21.76 20.75 -6.02
N SER A 13 -21.11 19.61 -6.25
CA SER A 13 -20.95 18.97 -7.56
C SER A 13 -22.11 18.03 -7.92
N GLY A 14 -23.16 17.96 -7.09
CA GLY A 14 -24.37 17.17 -7.36
C GLY A 14 -24.31 15.72 -6.91
N TRP A 15 -23.27 15.24 -6.24
CA TRP A 15 -23.25 13.89 -5.69
C TRP A 15 -24.23 13.79 -4.51
N THR A 16 -25.09 12.78 -4.54
CA THR A 16 -25.97 12.44 -3.42
C THR A 16 -25.28 11.45 -2.49
N ILE A 17 -25.19 11.78 -1.19
CA ILE A 17 -24.60 10.91 -0.17
C ILE A 17 -25.69 9.94 0.29
N ASN A 18 -25.53 8.64 -0.04
CA ASN A 18 -26.59 7.65 0.14
C ASN A 18 -26.53 6.95 1.51
N LYS A 19 -25.49 6.16 1.74
CA LYS A 19 -25.45 5.21 2.85
C LYS A 19 -24.11 5.23 3.56
N LEU A 20 -24.14 5.27 4.88
CA LEU A 20 -22.97 5.09 5.73
C LEU A 20 -22.40 3.67 5.57
N ILE A 21 -21.13 3.56 5.24
CA ILE A 21 -20.39 2.30 5.18
C ILE A 21 -19.81 2.05 6.57
N LYS A 22 -20.34 1.02 7.26
CA LYS A 22 -19.80 0.60 8.56
C LYS A 22 -18.48 -0.14 8.33
N ASN A 23 -17.41 0.37 8.89
CA ASN A 23 -16.11 -0.32 8.86
C ASN A 23 -16.19 -1.63 9.65
N THR A 24 -16.12 -2.77 8.95
CA THR A 24 -16.07 -4.12 9.54
C THR A 24 -14.65 -4.60 9.79
N SER A 25 -13.65 -3.87 9.30
CA SER A 25 -12.22 -4.22 9.46
C SER A 25 -11.39 -2.93 9.49
N GLY A 26 -10.55 -2.75 10.49
CA GLY A 26 -9.78 -1.56 10.83
C GLY A 26 -8.82 -0.96 9.77
N SER A 27 -9.22 -0.94 8.52
CA SER A 27 -8.49 -0.41 7.36
C SER A 27 -8.95 0.99 6.92
N GLY A 28 -9.88 1.63 7.64
CA GLY A 28 -10.21 3.04 7.43
C GLY A 28 -9.34 3.92 8.32
N GLY A 29 -8.68 4.94 7.78
CA GLY A 29 -7.94 5.91 8.60
C GLY A 29 -8.82 6.41 9.75
N ASN A 30 -8.27 6.52 10.93
CA ASN A 30 -8.96 6.84 12.20
C ASN A 30 -9.72 8.18 12.20
N PHE A 31 -9.69 8.95 11.10
CA PHE A 31 -10.19 10.32 10.99
C PHE A 31 -11.21 10.51 9.85
N CYS A 32 -11.77 9.43 9.30
CA CYS A 32 -12.72 9.54 8.19
C CYS A 32 -13.93 8.65 8.38
N THR A 33 -15.09 9.21 8.05
CA THR A 33 -16.35 8.47 7.89
C THR A 33 -16.57 8.17 6.42
N GLN A 34 -17.05 6.98 6.10
CA GLN A 34 -17.16 6.47 4.74
C GLN A 34 -18.61 6.35 4.31
N TYR A 35 -18.90 6.73 3.07
CA TYR A 35 -20.23 6.65 2.48
C TYR A 35 -20.20 6.11 1.07
N GLU A 36 -21.29 5.48 0.66
CA GLU A 36 -21.65 5.32 -0.72
C GLU A 36 -22.30 6.63 -1.22
N ALA A 37 -21.93 7.09 -2.39
CA ALA A 37 -22.49 8.28 -3.01
C ALA A 37 -22.82 8.01 -4.48
N THR A 38 -23.80 8.75 -5.05
CA THR A 38 -24.19 8.62 -6.46
C THR A 38 -24.05 9.97 -7.15
N SER A 39 -23.36 9.97 -8.30
CA SER A 39 -23.22 11.17 -9.14
C SER A 39 -24.55 11.55 -9.81
N PRO A 40 -24.68 12.77 -10.36
CA PRO A 40 -25.84 13.16 -11.17
C PRO A 40 -26.14 12.22 -12.36
N GLU A 41 -25.10 11.59 -12.91
CA GLU A 41 -25.19 10.64 -14.04
C GLU A 41 -25.48 9.20 -13.59
N GLY A 42 -25.65 8.95 -12.28
CA GLY A 42 -25.96 7.64 -11.72
C GLY A 42 -24.74 6.76 -11.43
N LYS A 43 -23.51 7.31 -11.49
CA LYS A 43 -22.30 6.58 -11.15
C LYS A 43 -22.15 6.43 -9.62
N THR A 44 -21.92 5.21 -9.15
CA THR A 44 -21.61 4.95 -7.73
C THR A 44 -20.17 5.34 -7.40
N GLY A 45 -19.97 6.06 -6.31
CA GLY A 45 -18.68 6.47 -5.76
C GLY A 45 -18.54 6.14 -4.28
N PHE A 46 -17.28 6.04 -3.84
CA PHE A 46 -16.90 5.91 -2.44
C PHE A 46 -16.49 7.27 -1.89
N LEU A 47 -17.28 7.81 -0.95
CA LEU A 47 -17.03 9.11 -0.34
C LEU A 47 -16.34 8.92 1.03
N LYS A 48 -15.17 9.56 1.19
CA LYS A 48 -14.39 9.65 2.41
C LYS A 48 -14.60 11.05 3.00
N ALA A 49 -15.37 11.14 4.09
CA ALA A 49 -15.64 12.40 4.80
C ALA A 49 -14.67 12.57 5.97
N MET A 50 -14.06 13.74 6.08
CA MET A 50 -13.15 14.07 7.17
C MET A 50 -13.91 14.19 8.50
N ASP A 51 -13.49 13.40 9.48
CA ASP A 51 -14.06 13.42 10.83
C ASP A 51 -13.07 14.02 11.84
N LEU A 52 -13.32 15.25 12.23
CA LEU A 52 -12.52 15.99 13.22
C LEU A 52 -12.92 15.68 14.67
N SER A 53 -13.90 14.81 14.90
CA SER A 53 -14.49 14.57 16.21
C SER A 53 -13.47 14.10 17.24
N ASN A 54 -12.62 13.15 16.87
CA ASN A 54 -11.57 12.64 17.76
C ASN A 54 -10.53 13.71 18.08
N ALA A 55 -10.15 14.50 17.08
CA ALA A 55 -9.19 15.58 17.26
C ALA A 55 -9.74 16.69 18.17
N LEU A 56 -11.01 17.05 18.01
CA LEU A 56 -11.69 18.02 18.87
C LEU A 56 -11.88 17.51 20.29
N ASN A 57 -12.29 16.24 20.46
CA ASN A 57 -12.48 15.62 21.77
C ASN A 57 -11.17 15.43 22.54
N SER A 58 -10.02 15.39 21.85
CA SER A 58 -8.71 15.34 22.53
C SER A 58 -8.39 16.59 23.33
N GLY A 59 -9.04 17.72 23.02
CA GLY A 59 -8.74 19.04 23.61
C GLY A 59 -7.36 19.60 23.23
N SER A 60 -6.60 18.92 22.37
CA SER A 60 -5.27 19.34 21.93
C SER A 60 -5.31 20.04 20.58
N LEU A 61 -4.86 21.31 20.57
CA LEU A 61 -4.71 22.08 19.34
C LEU A 61 -3.69 21.42 18.38
N GLU A 62 -2.65 20.81 18.90
CA GLU A 62 -1.63 20.11 18.12
C GLU A 62 -2.22 18.90 17.36
N VAL A 63 -3.09 18.11 18.03
CA VAL A 63 -3.77 16.98 17.40
C VAL A 63 -4.69 17.46 16.29
N LEU A 64 -5.45 18.53 16.52
CA LEU A 64 -6.32 19.11 15.51
C LEU A 64 -5.52 19.63 14.30
N GLN A 65 -4.48 20.41 14.55
CA GLN A 65 -3.61 20.95 13.50
C GLN A 65 -2.96 19.82 12.68
N ARG A 66 -2.45 18.77 13.35
CA ARG A 66 -1.87 17.61 12.68
C ARG A 66 -2.90 16.91 11.80
N THR A 67 -4.10 16.63 12.30
CA THR A 67 -5.17 15.96 11.56
C THR A 67 -5.57 16.74 10.29
N VAL A 68 -5.69 18.07 10.41
CA VAL A 68 -5.98 18.93 9.25
C VAL A 68 -4.82 18.91 8.25
N SER A 69 -3.58 19.01 8.73
CA SER A 69 -2.39 18.99 7.86
C SER A 69 -2.24 17.67 7.11
N GLU A 70 -2.49 16.55 7.77
CA GLU A 70 -2.47 15.21 7.15
C GLU A 70 -3.54 15.09 6.04
N TYR A 71 -4.75 15.59 6.28
CA TYR A 71 -5.82 15.58 5.27
C TYR A 71 -5.48 16.48 4.06
N LEU A 72 -5.01 17.70 4.30
CA LEU A 72 -4.65 18.61 3.22
C LEU A 72 -3.48 18.06 2.37
N PHE A 73 -2.52 17.44 3.02
CA PHE A 73 -1.42 16.77 2.33
C PHE A 73 -1.93 15.59 1.48
N GLU A 74 -2.78 14.71 2.04
CA GLU A 74 -3.39 13.61 1.28
C GLU A 74 -4.13 14.14 0.04
N GLN A 75 -4.91 15.22 0.20
CA GLN A 75 -5.65 15.85 -0.90
C GLN A 75 -4.71 16.42 -1.97
N GLU A 76 -3.60 17.10 -1.58
CA GLU A 76 -2.59 17.62 -2.53
C GLU A 76 -1.96 16.47 -3.33
N ILE A 77 -1.55 15.39 -2.66
CA ILE A 77 -0.94 14.21 -3.29
C ILE A 77 -1.91 13.53 -4.25
N LEU A 78 -3.16 13.31 -3.84
CA LEU A 78 -4.19 12.69 -4.68
C LEU A 78 -4.49 13.51 -5.94
N ASN A 79 -4.60 14.83 -5.81
CA ASN A 79 -4.78 15.74 -6.95
C ASN A 79 -3.56 15.71 -7.88
N HIS A 80 -2.34 15.70 -7.32
CA HIS A 80 -1.13 15.55 -8.12
C HIS A 80 -1.14 14.24 -8.92
N CYS A 81 -1.50 13.10 -8.31
CA CYS A 81 -1.62 11.82 -8.99
C CYS A 81 -2.67 11.86 -10.12
N ARG A 82 -3.82 12.50 -9.88
CA ARG A 82 -4.85 12.68 -10.90
C ARG A 82 -4.36 13.51 -12.08
N ASP A 83 -3.72 14.66 -11.81
CA ASP A 83 -3.23 15.58 -12.83
C ASP A 83 -2.11 14.96 -13.68
N GLN A 84 -1.35 14.01 -13.11
CA GLN A 84 -0.36 13.18 -13.80
C GLN A 84 -0.95 11.93 -14.49
N ASN A 85 -2.28 11.72 -14.42
CA ASN A 85 -2.99 10.60 -15.03
C ASN A 85 -2.46 9.21 -14.62
N LEU A 86 -2.20 8.99 -13.32
CA LEU A 86 -1.69 7.70 -12.83
C LEU A 86 -2.77 6.63 -12.91
N SER A 87 -2.66 5.72 -13.86
CA SER A 87 -3.70 4.74 -14.17
C SER A 87 -3.82 3.60 -13.16
N LYS A 88 -2.75 3.29 -12.40
CA LYS A 88 -2.72 2.20 -11.41
C LYS A 88 -2.65 2.71 -9.95
N VAL A 89 -3.06 3.96 -9.76
CA VAL A 89 -3.24 4.60 -8.45
C VAL A 89 -4.69 5.08 -8.36
N VAL A 90 -5.29 4.96 -7.19
CA VAL A 90 -6.63 5.49 -6.93
C VAL A 90 -6.55 7.01 -6.85
N VAL A 91 -7.29 7.68 -7.72
CA VAL A 91 -7.35 9.15 -7.79
C VAL A 91 -8.76 9.66 -7.52
N PRO A 92 -8.93 10.88 -7.01
CA PRO A 92 -10.25 11.41 -6.71
C PRO A 92 -11.07 11.67 -7.99
N LEU A 93 -12.35 11.32 -7.94
CA LEU A 93 -13.36 11.74 -8.91
C LEU A 93 -13.81 13.17 -8.61
N ASP A 94 -13.97 13.48 -7.31
CA ASP A 94 -14.42 14.77 -6.82
C ASP A 94 -13.90 15.01 -5.41
N SER A 95 -13.83 16.28 -5.01
CA SER A 95 -13.50 16.68 -3.65
C SER A 95 -14.09 18.07 -3.34
N GLY A 96 -14.44 18.28 -2.08
CA GLY A 96 -15.03 19.55 -1.68
C GLY A 96 -15.46 19.56 -0.22
N SER A 97 -16.49 20.36 0.06
CA SER A 97 -17.15 20.37 1.36
C SER A 97 -18.66 20.34 1.22
N VAL A 98 -19.35 19.79 2.21
CA VAL A 98 -20.80 19.81 2.35
C VAL A 98 -21.20 20.41 3.68
N ILE A 99 -22.29 21.17 3.68
CA ILE A 99 -22.84 21.76 4.92
C ILE A 99 -23.83 20.78 5.52
N ASN A 100 -23.56 20.34 6.76
CA ASN A 100 -24.50 19.56 7.53
C ASN A 100 -25.43 20.50 8.33
N PRO A 101 -26.71 20.61 7.98
CA PRO A 101 -27.63 21.62 8.58
C PRO A 101 -27.95 21.32 10.05
N ASN A 102 -27.64 20.13 10.55
CA ASN A 102 -27.90 19.73 11.92
C ASN A 102 -26.85 20.26 12.91
N PHE A 103 -25.83 20.99 12.43
CA PHE A 103 -24.73 21.51 13.24
C PHE A 103 -24.51 22.99 12.96
N VAL A 104 -23.87 23.68 13.90
CA VAL A 104 -23.55 25.11 13.79
C VAL A 104 -22.13 25.34 13.28
N GLN A 105 -21.90 26.50 12.67
CA GLN A 105 -20.57 26.92 12.23
C GLN A 105 -19.61 27.02 13.42
N PRO A 106 -18.30 26.65 13.21
CA PRO A 106 -17.68 26.15 11.97
C PRO A 106 -17.77 24.64 11.80
N LEU A 107 -18.37 23.90 12.73
CA LEU A 107 -18.40 22.42 12.76
C LEU A 107 -19.35 21.79 11.72
N ASN A 108 -20.27 22.58 11.16
CA ASN A 108 -21.22 22.11 10.15
C ASN A 108 -20.60 21.86 8.77
N GLN A 109 -19.39 22.36 8.50
CA GLN A 109 -18.70 22.17 7.23
C GLN A 109 -17.86 20.89 7.28
N VAL A 110 -18.21 19.90 6.47
CA VAL A 110 -17.53 18.60 6.38
C VAL A 110 -16.83 18.49 5.03
N TYR A 111 -15.52 18.33 5.04
CA TYR A 111 -14.72 18.11 3.84
C TYR A 111 -14.79 16.66 3.41
N TYR A 112 -14.78 16.40 2.10
CA TYR A 112 -14.87 15.07 1.52
C TYR A 112 -13.98 14.91 0.30
N ILE A 113 -13.67 13.63 0.01
CA ILE A 113 -13.06 13.17 -1.24
C ILE A 113 -13.89 12.00 -1.74
N ILE A 114 -14.21 11.96 -3.04
CA ILE A 114 -14.96 10.88 -3.67
C ILE A 114 -14.04 10.13 -4.63
N PHE A 115 -14.07 8.80 -4.57
CA PHE A 115 -13.31 7.88 -5.39
C PHE A 115 -14.23 6.95 -6.17
N ASP A 116 -13.69 6.25 -7.18
CA ASP A 116 -14.36 5.10 -7.76
C ASP A 116 -14.69 4.06 -6.68
N PHE A 117 -15.87 3.44 -6.82
CA PHE A 117 -16.29 2.39 -5.89
C PHE A 117 -15.59 1.08 -6.27
N ALA A 118 -14.77 0.53 -5.35
CA ALA A 118 -14.07 -0.74 -5.52
C ALA A 118 -14.95 -1.91 -5.09
N GLU A 119 -14.80 -3.08 -5.74
CA GLU A 119 -15.50 -4.32 -5.37
C GLU A 119 -14.92 -4.94 -4.10
N GLY A 120 -13.63 -4.71 -3.84
CA GLY A 120 -12.92 -5.20 -2.66
C GLY A 120 -11.47 -4.76 -2.62
N ASP A 121 -10.68 -5.46 -1.82
CA ASP A 121 -9.23 -5.31 -1.73
C ASP A 121 -8.56 -6.70 -1.87
N LEU A 122 -7.24 -6.75 -2.15
CA LEU A 122 -6.52 -8.02 -2.35
C LEU A 122 -6.61 -8.96 -1.12
N ARG A 123 -6.74 -8.42 0.09
CA ARG A 123 -6.89 -9.24 1.29
C ARG A 123 -8.22 -10.00 1.26
N LYS A 124 -9.31 -9.33 0.89
CA LYS A 124 -10.63 -9.94 0.80
C LYS A 124 -10.74 -10.90 -0.37
N GLU A 125 -10.09 -10.57 -1.50
CA GLU A 125 -10.22 -11.34 -2.73
C GLU A 125 -9.28 -12.57 -2.79
N TYR A 126 -8.07 -12.49 -2.23
CA TYR A 126 -7.07 -13.53 -2.42
C TYR A 126 -6.42 -14.08 -1.13
N ILE A 127 -6.58 -13.42 0.03
CA ILE A 127 -6.04 -13.94 1.29
C ILE A 127 -7.14 -14.59 2.13
N ASN A 128 -8.33 -13.98 2.17
CA ASN A 128 -9.45 -14.49 2.97
C ASN A 128 -10.35 -15.46 2.20
N LYS A 129 -10.04 -15.74 0.95
CA LYS A 129 -10.75 -16.68 0.09
C LYS A 129 -9.76 -17.63 -0.57
N GLU A 130 -10.24 -18.76 -1.05
CA GLU A 130 -9.48 -19.64 -1.93
C GLU A 130 -9.18 -18.94 -3.25
N ILE A 131 -7.93 -19.05 -3.71
CA ILE A 131 -7.51 -18.49 -5.01
C ILE A 131 -8.09 -19.38 -6.11
N THR A 132 -8.96 -18.81 -6.92
CA THR A 132 -9.60 -19.49 -8.04
C THR A 132 -8.90 -19.25 -9.38
N SER A 133 -7.94 -18.35 -9.45
CA SER A 133 -7.18 -18.03 -10.65
C SER A 133 -5.87 -17.29 -10.35
N TRP A 134 -4.77 -17.96 -10.47
CA TRP A 134 -3.44 -17.37 -10.34
C TRP A 134 -3.14 -16.30 -11.39
N SER A 135 -3.69 -16.45 -12.60
CA SER A 135 -3.56 -15.42 -13.63
C SER A 135 -4.12 -14.06 -13.19
N LYS A 136 -5.23 -14.04 -12.43
CA LYS A 136 -5.80 -12.81 -11.86
C LYS A 136 -4.93 -12.25 -10.73
N VAL A 137 -4.38 -13.10 -9.87
CA VAL A 137 -3.44 -12.70 -8.82
C VAL A 137 -2.21 -12.03 -9.43
N PHE A 138 -1.58 -12.66 -10.41
CA PHE A 138 -0.38 -12.11 -11.07
C PHE A 138 -0.68 -10.85 -11.89
N ARG A 139 -1.88 -10.74 -12.46
CA ARG A 139 -2.36 -9.50 -13.08
C ARG A 139 -2.45 -8.37 -12.06
N SER A 140 -3.03 -8.63 -10.89
CA SER A 140 -3.09 -7.66 -9.81
C SER A 140 -1.70 -7.24 -9.34
N LEU A 141 -0.78 -8.18 -9.15
CA LEU A 141 0.61 -7.91 -8.80
C LEU A 141 1.35 -7.10 -9.89
N HIS A 142 1.10 -7.38 -11.16
CA HIS A 142 1.60 -6.55 -12.26
C HIS A 142 1.10 -5.10 -12.15
N HIS A 143 -0.20 -4.90 -11.90
CA HIS A 143 -0.78 -3.57 -11.71
C HIS A 143 -0.17 -2.83 -10.51
N VAL A 144 0.09 -3.53 -9.39
CA VAL A 144 0.79 -2.96 -8.23
C VAL A 144 2.19 -2.47 -8.60
N GLY A 145 2.97 -3.30 -9.28
CA GLY A 145 4.31 -2.91 -9.75
C GLY A 145 4.28 -1.65 -10.64
N VAL A 146 3.32 -1.59 -11.58
CA VAL A 146 3.10 -0.40 -12.42
C VAL A 146 2.73 0.82 -11.57
N GLY A 147 1.83 0.67 -10.60
CA GLY A 147 1.39 1.75 -9.71
C GLY A 147 2.55 2.32 -8.87
N ILE A 148 3.38 1.45 -8.28
CA ILE A 148 4.58 1.89 -7.54
C ILE A 148 5.53 2.66 -8.47
N LYS A 149 5.77 2.16 -9.69
CA LYS A 149 6.60 2.85 -10.67
C LYS A 149 6.02 4.22 -11.03
N GLN A 150 4.71 4.32 -11.23
CA GLN A 150 4.03 5.57 -11.51
C GLN A 150 4.23 6.59 -10.37
N LEU A 151 4.05 6.17 -9.11
CA LEU A 151 4.30 7.00 -7.92
C LEU A 151 5.76 7.47 -7.86
N HIS A 152 6.73 6.55 -8.01
CA HIS A 152 8.15 6.90 -7.99
C HIS A 152 8.55 7.90 -9.09
N ASN A 153 7.92 7.82 -10.27
CA ASN A 153 8.19 8.74 -11.38
C ASN A 153 7.70 10.16 -11.12
N VAL A 154 6.69 10.34 -10.27
CA VAL A 154 6.17 11.66 -9.89
C VAL A 154 6.68 12.11 -8.50
N GLY A 155 7.74 11.49 -8.00
CA GLY A 155 8.39 11.91 -6.76
C GLY A 155 7.65 11.48 -5.49
N ILE A 156 6.88 10.38 -5.52
CA ILE A 156 6.14 9.86 -4.36
C ILE A 156 6.62 8.45 -4.02
N VAL A 157 6.82 8.17 -2.73
CA VAL A 157 7.09 6.82 -2.17
C VAL A 157 5.95 6.45 -1.22
N HIS A 158 5.35 5.27 -1.42
CA HIS A 158 4.13 4.87 -0.73
C HIS A 158 4.34 4.47 0.73
N GLN A 159 5.29 3.60 1.00
CA GLN A 159 5.72 3.11 2.33
C GLN A 159 4.66 2.33 3.15
N ASP A 160 3.51 1.99 2.55
CA ASP A 160 2.46 1.16 3.18
C ASP A 160 1.78 0.23 2.15
N ILE A 161 2.58 -0.39 1.25
CA ILE A 161 2.07 -1.37 0.29
C ILE A 161 1.71 -2.66 1.05
N LYS A 162 0.42 -3.00 1.04
CA LYS A 162 -0.13 -4.21 1.67
C LYS A 162 -1.46 -4.59 1.01
N PRO A 163 -1.96 -5.82 1.19
CA PRO A 163 -3.17 -6.28 0.50
C PRO A 163 -4.40 -5.39 0.67
N SER A 164 -4.61 -4.81 1.86
CA SER A 164 -5.75 -3.92 2.12
C SER A 164 -5.68 -2.56 1.43
N ASN A 165 -4.50 -2.15 0.97
CA ASN A 165 -4.27 -0.88 0.27
C ASN A 165 -4.23 -1.07 -1.27
N ILE A 166 -4.55 -2.26 -1.76
CA ILE A 166 -4.70 -2.55 -3.18
C ILE A 166 -6.17 -2.86 -3.44
N LEU A 167 -6.86 -1.92 -4.05
CA LEU A 167 -8.28 -2.04 -4.37
C LEU A 167 -8.50 -2.77 -5.68
N CYS A 168 -9.51 -3.63 -5.70
CA CYS A 168 -9.95 -4.41 -6.84
C CYS A 168 -11.20 -3.78 -7.45
N PHE A 169 -11.17 -3.57 -8.75
CA PHE A 169 -12.25 -3.00 -9.54
C PHE A 169 -12.75 -4.00 -10.59
N ALA A 170 -13.86 -3.68 -11.22
CA ALA A 170 -14.38 -4.43 -12.37
C ALA A 170 -13.30 -4.65 -13.44
N ASN A 171 -13.48 -5.67 -14.27
CA ASN A 171 -12.55 -6.06 -15.36
C ASN A 171 -11.15 -6.48 -14.87
N ASP A 172 -11.06 -7.03 -13.64
CA ASP A 172 -9.80 -7.50 -13.03
C ASP A 172 -8.74 -6.37 -12.94
N GLU A 173 -9.17 -5.13 -12.75
CA GLU A 173 -8.27 -4.00 -12.54
C GLU A 173 -7.94 -3.86 -11.05
N SER A 174 -6.65 -3.61 -10.74
CA SER A 174 -6.21 -3.31 -9.37
C SER A 174 -5.46 -1.99 -9.34
N LYS A 175 -5.68 -1.19 -8.28
CA LYS A 175 -5.04 0.11 -8.09
C LYS A 175 -4.54 0.26 -6.64
N ILE A 176 -3.41 0.94 -6.49
CA ILE A 176 -2.87 1.33 -5.18
C ILE A 176 -3.73 2.43 -4.60
N SER A 177 -4.07 2.33 -3.33
CA SER A 177 -4.88 3.28 -2.58
C SER A 177 -4.20 3.70 -1.27
N ASP A 178 -4.83 4.61 -0.53
CA ASP A 178 -4.39 5.10 0.79
C ASP A 178 -3.03 5.83 0.73
N LEU A 179 -3.04 6.98 0.05
CA LEU A 179 -1.87 7.85 -0.08
C LEU A 179 -1.68 8.79 1.13
N GLY A 180 -2.44 8.59 2.21
CA GLY A 180 -2.40 9.46 3.39
C GLY A 180 -1.08 9.43 4.18
N ARG A 181 -0.18 8.45 3.92
CA ARG A 181 1.09 8.27 4.65
C ARG A 181 2.33 8.28 3.77
N VAL A 182 2.20 8.68 2.53
CA VAL A 182 3.31 8.73 1.57
C VAL A 182 4.33 9.80 1.94
N THR A 183 5.53 9.69 1.37
CA THR A 183 6.51 10.79 1.36
C THR A 183 6.73 11.28 -0.05
N ASP A 184 7.00 12.57 -0.18
CA ASP A 184 7.28 13.25 -1.44
C ASP A 184 8.73 13.72 -1.52
N ASP A 185 9.22 13.94 -2.72
CA ASP A 185 10.57 14.44 -2.97
C ASP A 185 10.75 15.93 -2.64
N LYS A 186 9.65 16.65 -2.36
CA LYS A 186 9.64 18.07 -1.98
C LYS A 186 9.74 18.26 -0.46
N GLY A 187 9.70 17.18 0.32
CA GLY A 187 9.80 17.23 1.78
C GLY A 187 8.57 17.83 2.49
N LYS A 188 7.41 17.86 1.83
CA LYS A 188 6.17 18.41 2.38
C LYS A 188 5.42 17.42 3.29
N SER A 189 5.72 16.13 3.19
CA SER A 189 5.03 15.10 3.93
C SER A 189 5.17 15.30 5.44
N PRO A 190 4.06 15.33 6.20
CA PRO A 190 4.08 15.38 7.66
C PRO A 190 4.69 14.09 8.27
N PHE A 191 4.87 13.04 7.46
CA PHE A 191 5.41 11.74 7.88
C PHE A 191 6.90 11.59 7.61
N SER A 192 7.57 12.61 7.05
CA SER A 192 8.98 12.56 6.65
C SER A 192 9.94 12.20 7.79
N GLN A 193 9.58 12.51 9.03
CA GLN A 193 10.39 12.24 10.23
C GLN A 193 10.06 10.91 10.94
N LEU A 194 9.02 10.19 10.49
CA LEU A 194 8.61 8.97 11.17
C LEU A 194 9.46 7.76 10.75
N THR A 195 9.78 6.89 11.72
CA THR A 195 10.50 5.62 11.48
C THR A 195 9.64 4.63 10.72
N PHE A 196 8.39 4.53 11.10
CA PHE A 196 7.38 3.72 10.43
C PHE A 196 6.21 4.60 10.03
N THR A 197 5.83 4.51 8.78
CA THR A 197 4.63 5.16 8.26
C THR A 197 3.53 4.16 7.97
N GLY A 198 3.86 2.90 7.70
CA GLY A 198 2.97 1.83 7.28
C GLY A 198 2.86 0.66 8.25
N ASP A 199 2.42 -0.47 7.74
CA ASP A 199 2.25 -1.72 8.48
C ASP A 199 3.59 -2.41 8.74
N ARG A 200 3.89 -2.67 10.02
CA ARG A 200 5.13 -3.30 10.45
C ARG A 200 5.37 -4.68 9.86
N SER A 201 4.31 -5.45 9.63
CA SER A 201 4.43 -6.81 9.10
C SER A 201 4.86 -6.87 7.63
N TYR A 202 4.68 -5.77 6.89
CA TYR A 202 5.15 -5.62 5.51
C TYR A 202 6.40 -4.75 5.40
N ALA A 203 6.74 -4.01 6.46
CA ALA A 203 7.91 -3.14 6.46
C ALA A 203 9.21 -3.94 6.34
N PRO A 204 10.22 -3.43 5.64
CA PRO A 204 11.51 -4.09 5.53
C PRO A 204 12.20 -4.21 6.90
N VAL A 205 12.94 -5.30 7.07
CA VAL A 205 13.52 -5.69 8.36
C VAL A 205 14.46 -4.62 8.94
N GLU A 206 15.20 -3.91 8.13
CA GLU A 206 16.10 -2.83 8.56
C GLU A 206 15.38 -1.69 9.29
N LEU A 207 14.11 -1.42 8.97
CA LEU A 207 13.31 -0.41 9.67
C LEU A 207 13.00 -0.82 11.11
N HIS A 208 12.94 -2.12 11.40
CA HIS A 208 12.75 -2.62 12.77
C HIS A 208 13.97 -2.34 13.66
N PHE A 209 15.13 -2.07 13.05
CA PHE A 209 16.37 -1.67 13.74
C PHE A 209 16.70 -0.18 13.60
N ASN A 210 15.84 0.60 12.99
CA ASN A 210 16.11 2.02 12.65
C ASN A 210 17.38 2.23 11.81
N ALA A 211 17.72 1.26 10.92
CA ALA A 211 19.03 1.20 10.25
C ALA A 211 19.11 2.01 8.95
N ILE A 212 18.02 2.53 8.40
CA ILE A 212 18.05 3.36 7.19
C ILE A 212 18.11 4.85 7.55
N PRO A 213 19.10 5.59 7.04
CA PRO A 213 19.07 7.05 7.01
C PRO A 213 17.83 7.53 6.23
N ARG A 214 17.08 8.48 6.78
CA ARG A 214 15.79 8.90 6.23
C ARG A 214 15.84 10.17 5.42
N ASP A 215 17.00 10.77 5.36
CA ASP A 215 17.21 12.09 4.79
C ASP A 215 17.22 12.07 3.27
N ASP A 216 17.43 10.88 2.64
CA ASP A 216 17.38 10.72 1.20
C ASP A 216 16.06 10.09 0.75
N PHE A 217 15.27 10.85 -0.01
CA PHE A 217 14.03 10.40 -0.65
C PHE A 217 14.22 9.11 -1.46
N ILE A 218 15.36 8.97 -2.17
CA ILE A 218 15.64 7.78 -2.99
C ILE A 218 15.77 6.54 -2.11
N ASP A 219 16.32 6.64 -0.90
CA ASP A 219 16.46 5.53 0.02
C ASP A 219 15.11 4.97 0.50
N ARG A 220 14.08 5.81 0.56
CA ARG A 220 12.72 5.36 0.90
C ARG A 220 12.14 4.41 -0.12
N ARG A 221 12.57 4.44 -1.38
CA ARG A 221 12.15 3.49 -2.42
C ARG A 221 12.53 2.05 -2.09
N TYR A 222 13.57 1.81 -1.27
CA TYR A 222 13.89 0.47 -0.77
C TYR A 222 12.72 -0.16 0.01
N SER A 223 11.92 0.66 0.70
CA SER A 223 10.74 0.17 1.43
C SER A 223 9.66 -0.31 0.47
N ASP A 224 9.33 0.46 -0.56
CA ASP A 224 8.31 0.06 -1.54
C ASP A 224 8.72 -1.20 -2.33
N LEU A 225 10.02 -1.34 -2.67
CA LEU A 225 10.53 -2.55 -3.30
C LEU A 225 10.32 -3.77 -2.40
N HIS A 226 10.72 -3.66 -1.12
CA HIS A 226 10.55 -4.75 -0.15
C HIS A 226 9.07 -5.09 0.05
N MET A 227 8.22 -4.09 0.24
CA MET A 227 6.79 -4.29 0.45
C MET A 227 6.14 -4.95 -0.76
N TYR A 228 6.56 -4.61 -1.98
CA TYR A 228 6.10 -5.29 -3.21
C TYR A 228 6.53 -6.76 -3.24
N GLY A 229 7.79 -7.06 -2.97
CA GLY A 229 8.28 -8.44 -2.86
C GLY A 229 7.61 -9.22 -1.73
N SER A 230 7.40 -8.59 -0.57
CA SER A 230 6.69 -9.16 0.58
C SER A 230 5.22 -9.44 0.28
N LEU A 231 4.56 -8.59 -0.52
CA LEU A 231 3.19 -8.83 -1.00
C LEU A 231 3.13 -10.07 -1.91
N ILE A 232 4.08 -10.20 -2.86
CA ILE A 232 4.20 -11.38 -3.73
C ILE A 232 4.40 -12.65 -2.88
N TYR A 233 5.36 -12.60 -1.96
CA TYR A 233 5.64 -13.72 -1.05
C TYR A 233 4.39 -14.11 -0.25
N HIS A 234 3.69 -13.13 0.34
CA HIS A 234 2.50 -13.39 1.17
C HIS A 234 1.36 -14.04 0.36
N LEU A 235 1.05 -13.55 -0.83
CA LEU A 235 -0.03 -14.10 -1.66
C LEU A 235 0.23 -15.56 -2.07
N ILE A 236 1.49 -15.95 -2.24
CA ILE A 236 1.87 -17.30 -2.64
C ILE A 236 2.09 -18.22 -1.43
N SER A 237 2.82 -17.75 -0.41
CA SER A 237 3.15 -18.56 0.76
C SER A 237 2.02 -18.67 1.78
N GLY A 238 1.10 -17.68 1.81
CA GLY A 238 0.05 -17.55 2.82
C GLY A 238 0.51 -16.91 4.13
N VAL A 239 1.79 -16.54 4.24
CA VAL A 239 2.38 -15.94 5.45
C VAL A 239 3.18 -14.68 5.13
N GLN A 240 3.27 -13.76 6.09
CA GLN A 240 4.00 -12.51 5.92
C GLN A 240 5.52 -12.70 6.06
N LEU A 241 6.30 -12.19 5.10
CA LEU A 241 7.75 -12.41 5.03
C LEU A 241 8.50 -11.84 6.24
N THR A 242 8.29 -10.58 6.60
CA THR A 242 9.09 -9.90 7.63
C THR A 242 8.94 -10.52 9.03
N PRO A 243 7.74 -10.85 9.54
CA PRO A 243 7.59 -11.53 10.81
C PRO A 243 8.28 -12.90 10.85
N ILE A 244 8.14 -13.70 9.78
CA ILE A 244 8.81 -15.01 9.69
C ILE A 244 10.33 -14.85 9.69
N LEU A 245 10.87 -13.93 8.89
CA LEU A 245 12.29 -13.64 8.83
C LEU A 245 12.86 -13.25 10.21
N ILE A 246 12.17 -12.36 10.93
CA ILE A 246 12.59 -11.95 12.29
C ILE A 246 12.56 -13.15 13.24
N ASN A 247 11.53 -13.99 13.17
CA ASN A 247 11.38 -15.15 14.04
C ASN A 247 12.49 -16.19 13.80
N GLN A 248 12.70 -16.59 12.55
CA GLN A 248 13.78 -17.53 12.20
C GLN A 248 15.17 -16.96 12.53
N THR A 249 15.37 -15.65 12.41
CA THR A 249 16.61 -14.99 12.83
C THR A 249 16.84 -15.13 14.32
N ARG A 250 15.82 -14.92 15.15
CA ARG A 250 15.91 -15.10 16.62
C ARG A 250 16.23 -16.53 17.00
N GLU A 251 15.63 -17.51 16.34
CA GLU A 251 15.94 -18.93 16.55
C GLU A 251 17.42 -19.24 16.27
N LEU A 252 17.95 -18.75 15.13
CA LEU A 252 19.36 -18.90 14.77
C LEU A 252 20.31 -18.22 15.77
N MET A 253 19.90 -17.16 16.43
CA MET A 253 20.63 -16.46 17.48
C MET A 253 20.38 -17.06 18.87
N SER A 254 19.82 -18.28 18.99
CA SER A 254 19.45 -18.91 20.26
C SER A 254 18.57 -18.02 21.15
N ASN A 255 17.64 -17.27 20.53
CA ASN A 255 16.75 -16.29 21.16
C ASN A 255 17.44 -15.12 21.86
N ALA A 256 18.71 -14.84 21.54
CA ALA A 256 19.38 -13.64 22.01
C ALA A 256 18.63 -12.37 21.53
N PRO A 257 18.63 -11.27 22.31
CA PRO A 257 18.04 -10.02 21.90
C PRO A 257 18.68 -9.51 20.60
N LEU A 258 17.86 -9.06 19.65
CA LEU A 258 18.33 -8.35 18.46
C LEU A 258 18.75 -6.94 18.88
N THR A 259 20.05 -6.69 18.98
CA THR A 259 20.61 -5.44 19.52
C THR A 259 20.86 -4.41 18.43
N SER A 260 21.49 -4.81 17.33
CA SER A 260 21.73 -3.94 16.17
C SER A 260 21.46 -4.65 14.85
N TYR A 261 21.25 -3.88 13.79
CA TYR A 261 21.06 -4.42 12.45
C TYR A 261 22.33 -5.12 11.94
N GLU A 262 23.47 -4.54 12.17
CA GLU A 262 24.76 -5.05 11.73
C GLU A 262 25.08 -6.42 12.35
N GLU A 263 24.79 -6.59 13.63
CA GLU A 263 24.97 -7.86 14.35
C GLU A 263 23.96 -8.93 13.88
N ALA A 264 22.71 -8.53 13.63
CA ALA A 264 21.67 -9.43 13.14
C ALA A 264 21.84 -9.83 11.66
N LEU A 265 22.50 -8.99 10.85
CA LEU A 265 22.54 -9.13 9.39
C LEU A 265 23.06 -10.47 8.87
N PRO A 266 24.11 -11.11 9.42
CA PRO A 266 24.53 -12.45 9.00
C PRO A 266 23.44 -13.50 9.20
N PHE A 267 22.74 -13.44 10.32
CA PHE A 267 21.64 -14.38 10.66
C PHE A 267 20.40 -14.10 9.83
N LEU A 268 20.07 -12.83 9.56
CA LEU A 268 19.01 -12.43 8.64
C LEU A 268 19.26 -12.99 7.22
N LYS A 269 20.50 -12.91 6.73
CA LYS A 269 20.87 -13.47 5.42
C LYS A 269 20.72 -15.00 5.40
N LEU A 270 21.10 -15.68 6.47
CA LEU A 270 20.98 -17.14 6.56
C LEU A 270 19.51 -17.58 6.66
N ALA A 271 18.70 -16.94 7.51
CA ALA A 271 17.27 -17.18 7.62
C ALA A 271 16.57 -16.94 6.28
N PHE A 272 16.87 -15.81 5.64
CA PHE A 272 16.32 -15.46 4.34
C PHE A 272 16.68 -16.49 3.25
N GLY A 273 17.90 -17.02 3.24
CA GLY A 273 18.31 -18.07 2.32
C GLY A 273 17.42 -19.31 2.44
N LYS A 274 17.19 -19.80 3.67
CA LYS A 274 16.29 -20.93 3.93
C LYS A 274 14.86 -20.64 3.49
N MET A 275 14.34 -19.47 3.83
CA MET A 275 12.99 -19.07 3.41
C MET A 275 12.84 -19.02 1.88
N MET A 276 13.89 -18.63 1.16
CA MET A 276 13.85 -18.58 -0.30
C MET A 276 13.89 -19.98 -0.93
N GLU A 277 14.59 -20.95 -0.32
CA GLU A 277 14.54 -22.34 -0.75
C GLU A 277 13.13 -22.94 -0.55
N GLU A 278 12.52 -22.72 0.61
CA GLU A 278 11.14 -23.16 0.90
C GLU A 278 10.13 -22.50 -0.06
N PHE A 279 10.30 -21.22 -0.32
CA PHE A 279 9.46 -20.48 -1.26
C PHE A 279 9.60 -21.00 -2.70
N TYR A 280 10.83 -21.29 -3.13
CA TYR A 280 11.07 -21.88 -4.45
C TYR A 280 10.36 -23.22 -4.60
N ASN A 281 10.53 -24.14 -3.65
CA ASN A 281 9.91 -25.47 -3.68
C ASN A 281 8.38 -25.36 -3.73
N LYS A 282 7.79 -24.47 -2.93
CA LYS A 282 6.35 -24.22 -2.96
C LYS A 282 5.88 -23.71 -4.32
N CYS A 283 6.61 -22.75 -4.90
CA CYS A 283 6.30 -22.23 -6.23
C CYS A 283 6.45 -23.32 -7.31
N GLU A 284 7.45 -24.19 -7.19
CA GLU A 284 7.70 -25.26 -8.17
C GLU A 284 6.57 -26.30 -8.17
N GLU A 285 6.08 -26.67 -6.98
CA GLU A 285 4.92 -27.56 -6.83
C GLU A 285 3.64 -26.95 -7.46
N GLU A 286 3.44 -25.63 -7.33
CA GLU A 286 2.22 -24.95 -7.79
C GLU A 286 2.28 -24.54 -9.28
N PHE A 287 3.45 -24.04 -9.75
CA PHE A 287 3.59 -23.36 -11.04
C PHE A 287 4.59 -24.00 -12.00
N GLY A 288 5.39 -24.97 -11.56
CA GLY A 288 6.51 -25.56 -12.31
C GLY A 288 7.77 -24.68 -12.33
N GLU A 289 8.88 -25.24 -12.81
CA GLU A 289 10.25 -24.71 -12.70
C GLU A 289 10.43 -23.32 -13.32
N ASP A 290 9.83 -23.06 -14.47
CA ASP A 290 10.02 -21.82 -15.24
C ASP A 290 9.44 -20.60 -14.49
N ILE A 291 8.22 -20.71 -13.96
CA ILE A 291 7.56 -19.64 -13.20
C ILE A 291 8.19 -19.49 -11.82
N SER A 292 8.50 -20.60 -11.15
CA SER A 292 9.14 -20.59 -9.83
C SER A 292 10.49 -19.90 -9.83
N SER A 293 11.31 -20.13 -10.84
CA SER A 293 12.60 -19.45 -11.01
C SER A 293 12.45 -17.94 -11.14
N GLU A 294 11.46 -17.49 -11.91
CA GLU A 294 11.18 -16.05 -12.05
C GLU A 294 10.66 -15.41 -10.75
N LEU A 295 9.71 -16.07 -10.06
CA LEU A 295 9.16 -15.61 -8.79
C LEU A 295 10.21 -15.55 -7.69
N HIS A 296 11.03 -16.60 -7.59
CA HIS A 296 12.14 -16.66 -6.63
C HIS A 296 13.13 -15.51 -6.86
N GLU A 297 13.56 -15.26 -8.12
CA GLU A 297 14.45 -14.16 -8.45
C GLU A 297 13.83 -12.79 -8.05
N ILE A 298 12.54 -12.57 -8.36
CA ILE A 298 11.85 -11.33 -8.02
C ILE A 298 11.85 -11.10 -6.50
N VAL A 299 11.36 -12.07 -5.73
CA VAL A 299 11.25 -11.92 -4.26
C VAL A 299 12.63 -11.81 -3.61
N LYS A 300 13.61 -12.59 -4.07
CA LYS A 300 14.98 -12.56 -3.57
C LYS A 300 15.65 -11.20 -3.77
N GLU A 301 15.49 -10.58 -4.94
CA GLU A 301 16.09 -9.26 -5.22
C GLU A 301 15.34 -8.14 -4.48
N LEU A 302 13.99 -8.21 -4.42
CA LEU A 302 13.16 -7.16 -3.80
C LEU A 302 13.19 -7.19 -2.27
N CYS A 303 13.37 -8.38 -1.66
CA CYS A 303 13.31 -8.57 -0.21
C CYS A 303 14.66 -8.85 0.44
N TYR A 304 15.78 -8.77 -0.30
CA TYR A 304 17.08 -9.07 0.27
C TYR A 304 17.32 -8.31 1.58
N PRO A 305 17.73 -8.98 2.67
CA PRO A 305 17.81 -8.37 3.99
C PRO A 305 18.78 -7.18 4.06
N ASP A 306 19.90 -7.26 3.33
CA ASP A 306 20.84 -6.14 3.21
C ASP A 306 20.32 -5.14 2.15
N TYR A 307 19.68 -4.07 2.60
CA TYR A 307 19.07 -3.08 1.72
C TYR A 307 20.06 -2.46 0.73
N LYS A 308 21.37 -2.42 1.05
CA LYS A 308 22.41 -1.93 0.15
C LYS A 308 22.53 -2.78 -1.11
N TYR A 309 22.10 -4.05 -1.05
CA TYR A 309 22.11 -5.02 -2.14
C TYR A 309 20.69 -5.38 -2.63
N ARG A 310 19.68 -4.61 -2.25
CA ARG A 310 18.30 -4.78 -2.73
C ARG A 310 18.10 -4.18 -4.11
N GLY A 311 17.28 -4.84 -4.94
CA GLY A 311 16.96 -4.40 -6.29
C GLY A 311 17.86 -5.02 -7.37
N ASN A 312 17.85 -4.46 -8.57
CA ASN A 312 18.57 -5.02 -9.71
C ASN A 312 20.07 -4.69 -9.67
N LEU A 313 20.88 -5.63 -9.17
CA LEU A 313 22.33 -5.48 -8.99
C LEU A 313 23.14 -5.36 -10.30
N LYS A 314 22.54 -5.56 -11.48
CA LYS A 314 23.20 -5.29 -12.77
C LYS A 314 23.53 -3.80 -12.93
N TYR A 315 22.86 -2.93 -12.18
CA TYR A 315 23.08 -1.49 -12.22
C TYR A 315 23.87 -1.00 -11.00
N SER A 316 24.96 -0.28 -11.26
CA SER A 316 25.76 0.37 -10.21
C SER A 316 25.09 1.62 -9.65
N ARG A 317 24.37 2.37 -10.50
CA ARG A 317 23.65 3.59 -10.07
C ARG A 317 22.42 3.23 -9.27
N LYS A 318 22.28 3.81 -8.06
CA LYS A 318 21.19 3.56 -7.11
C LYS A 318 19.79 3.70 -7.73
N VAL A 319 19.53 4.77 -8.47
CA VAL A 319 18.23 5.03 -9.12
C VAL A 319 17.84 3.92 -10.10
N GLN A 320 18.79 3.44 -10.91
CA GLN A 320 18.55 2.37 -11.87
C GLN A 320 18.38 1.02 -11.18
N ARG A 321 19.14 0.76 -10.10
CA ARG A 321 19.02 -0.45 -9.29
C ARG A 321 17.65 -0.57 -8.66
N LEU A 322 17.03 0.55 -8.25
CA LEU A 322 15.69 0.61 -7.65
C LEU A 322 14.55 0.68 -8.68
N SER A 323 14.88 0.58 -9.99
CA SER A 323 13.86 0.54 -11.05
C SER A 323 13.02 -0.74 -10.98
N LEU A 324 11.70 -0.59 -11.12
CA LEU A 324 10.74 -1.69 -11.12
C LEU A 324 10.52 -2.33 -12.49
N GLU A 325 11.11 -1.82 -13.56
CA GLU A 325 10.82 -2.24 -14.95
C GLU A 325 11.05 -3.74 -15.20
N LYS A 326 12.18 -4.27 -14.68
CA LYS A 326 12.49 -5.70 -14.76
C LYS A 326 11.38 -6.55 -14.14
N TYR A 327 10.94 -6.18 -12.93
CA TYR A 327 9.98 -6.96 -12.16
C TYR A 327 8.57 -6.86 -12.74
N ILE A 328 8.18 -5.68 -13.24
CA ILE A 328 6.92 -5.48 -13.95
C ILE A 328 6.87 -6.35 -15.21
N SER A 329 7.94 -6.36 -16.01
CA SER A 329 8.01 -7.16 -17.23
C SER A 329 7.95 -8.66 -16.94
N LYS A 330 8.67 -9.15 -15.91
CA LYS A 330 8.60 -10.55 -15.47
C LYS A 330 7.20 -10.91 -14.97
N MET A 331 6.57 -10.07 -14.16
CA MET A 331 5.23 -10.31 -13.65
C MET A 331 4.18 -10.38 -14.79
N ALA A 332 4.32 -9.54 -15.82
CA ALA A 332 3.48 -9.62 -17.01
C ALA A 332 3.72 -10.93 -17.82
N SER A 333 4.95 -11.44 -17.83
CA SER A 333 5.28 -12.74 -18.43
C SER A 333 4.64 -13.88 -17.66
N ILE A 334 4.80 -13.90 -16.33
CA ILE A 334 4.21 -14.90 -15.43
C ILE A 334 2.69 -14.93 -15.59
N GLN A 335 2.04 -13.77 -15.57
CA GLN A 335 0.59 -13.67 -15.76
C GLN A 335 0.13 -14.28 -17.08
N ARG A 336 0.86 -14.04 -18.17
CA ARG A 336 0.55 -14.66 -19.47
C ARG A 336 0.75 -16.15 -19.48
N LYS A 337 1.86 -16.64 -18.89
CA LYS A 337 2.15 -18.08 -18.77
C LYS A 337 1.04 -18.80 -18.01
N THR A 338 0.64 -18.29 -16.84
CA THR A 338 -0.44 -18.88 -16.03
C THR A 338 -1.80 -18.84 -16.72
N TYR A 339 -2.09 -17.79 -17.49
CA TYR A 339 -3.30 -17.72 -18.30
C TYR A 339 -3.34 -18.80 -19.39
N ILE A 340 -2.22 -19.02 -20.10
CA ILE A 340 -2.12 -19.98 -21.20
C ILE A 340 -2.15 -21.43 -20.67
N THR A 341 -1.49 -21.70 -19.55
CA THR A 341 -1.42 -23.05 -18.94
C THR A 341 -2.68 -23.42 -18.16
N GLY A 342 -3.56 -22.46 -17.88
CA GLY A 342 -4.79 -22.69 -17.11
C GLY A 342 -4.52 -23.08 -15.65
N ILE A 343 -3.41 -22.65 -15.09
CA ILE A 343 -3.10 -22.87 -13.68
C ILE A 343 -4.10 -22.04 -12.84
N ASN A 344 -4.96 -22.76 -12.12
CA ASN A 344 -6.02 -22.19 -11.28
C ASN A 344 -5.59 -22.09 -9.83
#